data_9fcafbf7a8df02aa0f39cc21440d101b
#
_entry.id   9fcafbf7a8df02aa0f39cc21440d101b
#
_cell.length_a   1.000
_cell.length_b   1.000
_cell.length_c   1.000
_cell.angle_alpha   90.00
_cell.angle_beta   90.00
_cell.angle_gamma   90.00
#
_symmetry.space_group_name_H-M   'P 1'
#
loop_
_entity.id
_entity.type
_entity.pdbx_description
1 polymer ?
#
loop_
_entity_poly.entity_id
_entity_poly.type
_entity_poly.pdbx_seq_one_letter_code
_entity_poly.pdbx_strand_id
1 'polypeptide(L)'
;MCGVTTNYRRTPRVRTSIPVQLDISRSYAFRGTILSLSTRGCLINTGVAEQLQGRTIFIQMPLPSRQVMSLQGKVIYLHEGRCGVEFTELASKEKGMLVELVRHYRAQETK
;
A
#
# COMPACT_ATOMS: atom_id res chain seq x y z
N MET A 1 -24.55 5.16 14.19
CA MET A 1 -24.49 4.61 13.60
C MET A 1 -23.45 4.35 12.69
N CYS A 2 -23.54 3.75 11.91
CA CYS A 2 -22.60 3.22 11.01
C CYS A 2 -21.91 4.18 10.07
N GLY A 3 -22.19 5.46 10.20
CA GLY A 3 -21.63 6.44 9.29
C GLY A 3 -20.11 6.47 9.25
N VAL A 4 -19.49 6.26 10.37
CA VAL A 4 -18.02 6.30 10.44
C VAL A 4 -17.40 5.16 9.69
N THR A 5 -17.98 3.98 9.81
CA THR A 5 -17.47 2.83 9.08
C THR A 5 -17.65 2.98 7.59
N THR A 6 -18.71 3.64 7.17
CA THR A 6 -18.98 3.85 5.77
C THR A 6 -17.93 4.72 5.11
N ASN A 7 -17.47 5.76 5.79
CA ASN A 7 -16.44 6.62 5.24
C ASN A 7 -15.15 5.86 4.94
N TYR A 8 -14.82 4.95 5.80
CA TYR A 8 -13.63 4.15 5.64
C TYR A 8 -13.71 3.29 4.38
N ARG A 9 -14.90 2.85 4.02
CA ARG A 9 -15.09 1.98 2.87
C ARG A 9 -15.29 2.72 1.56
N ARG A 10 -15.33 4.04 1.57
CA ARG A 10 -15.51 4.79 0.33
C ARG A 10 -14.36 4.69 -0.63
N THR A 11 -13.18 4.40 -0.12
CA THR A 11 -12.01 4.25 -0.97
C THR A 11 -12.00 2.84 -1.53
N PRO A 12 -12.14 2.68 -2.84
CA PRO A 12 -12.15 1.35 -3.44
C PRO A 12 -10.82 0.65 -3.24
N ARG A 13 -10.88 -0.62 -2.93
CA ARG A 13 -9.69 -1.45 -2.79
C ARG A 13 -9.72 -2.53 -3.84
N VAL A 14 -8.56 -2.86 -4.37
CA VAL A 14 -8.43 -3.93 -5.33
C VAL A 14 -7.47 -4.96 -4.79
N ARG A 15 -7.70 -6.22 -5.12
CA ARG A 15 -6.81 -7.29 -4.75
C ARG A 15 -5.60 -7.28 -5.65
N THR A 16 -4.45 -7.46 -5.07
CA THR A 16 -3.19 -7.45 -5.81
C THR A 16 -2.26 -8.52 -5.25
N SER A 17 -1.15 -8.70 -5.94
CA SER A 17 -0.05 -9.51 -5.46
C SER A 17 1.21 -8.86 -6.02
N ILE A 18 1.55 -7.69 -5.49
CA ILE A 18 2.65 -6.89 -6.01
C ILE A 18 3.85 -7.04 -5.09
N PRO A 19 4.96 -7.60 -5.57
CA PRO A 19 6.17 -7.65 -4.76
C PRO A 19 6.74 -6.25 -4.63
N VAL A 20 7.12 -5.88 -3.42
CA VAL A 20 7.65 -4.55 -3.15
C VAL A 20 8.87 -4.64 -2.25
N GLN A 21 9.70 -3.61 -2.29
CA GLN A 21 10.77 -3.43 -1.35
C GLN A 21 10.34 -2.36 -0.36
N LEU A 22 10.57 -2.62 0.91
CA LEU A 22 10.18 -1.73 1.99
C LEU A 22 11.42 -1.25 2.71
N ASP A 23 11.53 0.06 2.88
CA ASP A 23 12.65 0.65 3.60
C ASP A 23 12.12 1.37 4.84
N ILE A 24 12.69 1.06 6.01
CA ILE A 24 12.36 1.76 7.23
C ILE A 24 13.37 2.87 7.47
N SER A 25 14.62 2.57 7.16
CA SER A 25 15.72 3.51 7.30
C SER A 25 16.75 3.19 6.23
N ARG A 26 17.77 4.02 6.13
CA ARG A 26 18.80 3.81 5.10
C ARG A 26 19.49 2.46 5.20
N SER A 27 19.52 1.90 6.39
CA SER A 27 20.26 0.67 6.60
C SER A 27 19.37 -0.55 6.77
N TYR A 28 18.06 -0.39 6.66
CA TYR A 28 17.17 -1.52 6.88
C TYR A 28 16.08 -1.59 5.81
N ALA A 29 16.18 -2.61 5.00
CA ALA A 29 15.23 -2.87 3.92
C ALA A 29 14.77 -4.31 3.99
N PHE A 30 13.55 -4.57 3.59
CA PHE A 30 13.02 -5.92 3.55
C PHE A 30 11.96 -6.00 2.45
N ARG A 31 11.50 -7.21 2.17
CA ARG A 31 10.54 -7.44 1.09
C ARG A 31 9.16 -7.71 1.62
N GLY A 32 8.17 -7.37 0.83
CA GLY A 32 6.79 -7.67 1.15
C GLY A 32 5.99 -7.82 -0.12
N THR A 33 4.72 -8.14 0.05
CA THR A 33 3.80 -8.27 -1.08
C THR A 33 2.56 -7.46 -0.75
N ILE A 34 2.19 -6.57 -1.66
CA ILE A 34 0.95 -5.81 -1.50
C ILE A 34 -0.21 -6.72 -1.88
N LEU A 35 -1.08 -7.01 -0.93
CA LEU A 35 -2.23 -7.89 -1.12
C LEU A 35 -3.47 -7.12 -1.52
N SER A 36 -3.54 -5.86 -1.16
CA SER A 36 -4.69 -5.03 -1.47
C SER A 36 -4.22 -3.58 -1.57
N LEU A 37 -4.74 -2.87 -2.55
CA LEU A 37 -4.30 -1.51 -2.86
C LEU A 37 -5.50 -0.59 -3.04
N SER A 38 -5.37 0.63 -2.51
CA SER A 38 -6.31 1.70 -2.77
C SER A 38 -5.52 2.97 -3.02
N THR A 39 -6.20 4.06 -3.32
CA THR A 39 -5.53 5.34 -3.52
C THR A 39 -5.08 5.97 -2.21
N ARG A 40 -5.46 5.40 -1.07
CA ARG A 40 -5.11 5.95 0.25
C ARG A 40 -4.16 5.07 1.04
N GLY A 41 -4.02 3.82 0.68
CA GLY A 41 -3.17 2.93 1.42
C GLY A 41 -3.14 1.54 0.84
N CYS A 42 -2.51 0.63 1.56
CA CYS A 42 -2.38 -0.74 1.10
C CYS A 42 -2.25 -1.69 2.28
N LEU A 43 -2.47 -2.97 1.98
CA LEU A 43 -2.23 -4.05 2.92
C LEU A 43 -1.03 -4.84 2.41
N ILE A 44 -0.01 -4.99 3.25
CA ILE A 44 1.24 -5.64 2.85
C ILE A 44 1.46 -6.86 3.71
N ASN A 45 1.78 -7.98 3.08
CA ASN A 45 2.22 -9.16 3.79
C ASN A 45 3.74 -9.10 3.89
N THR A 46 4.26 -9.00 5.09
CA THR A 46 5.70 -8.91 5.33
C THR A 46 6.27 -10.11 6.07
N GLY A 47 5.39 -10.93 6.63
CA GLY A 47 5.82 -12.09 7.42
C GLY A 47 6.23 -11.74 8.83
N VAL A 48 7.20 -10.87 8.98
CA VAL A 48 7.69 -10.49 10.31
C VAL A 48 7.75 -8.99 10.38
N ALA A 49 6.90 -8.38 11.18
CA ALA A 49 6.81 -6.95 11.15
C ALA A 49 6.41 -6.32 12.48
N GLU A 50 6.64 -6.98 13.58
CA GLU A 50 6.20 -6.48 14.88
C GLU A 50 6.76 -5.11 15.23
N GLN A 51 7.91 -4.78 14.70
CA GLN A 51 8.56 -3.51 15.00
C GLN A 51 8.09 -2.37 14.12
N LEU A 52 7.20 -2.63 13.19
CA LEU A 52 6.78 -1.62 12.22
C LEU A 52 5.62 -0.76 12.67
N GLN A 53 4.89 -1.18 13.70
CA GLN A 53 3.70 -0.45 14.15
C GLN A 53 4.02 1.03 14.40
N GLY A 54 3.26 1.91 13.77
CA GLY A 54 3.44 3.36 13.94
C GLY A 54 4.61 3.95 13.19
N ARG A 55 5.39 3.13 12.48
CA ARG A 55 6.56 3.62 11.78
C ARG A 55 6.22 4.13 10.40
N THR A 56 7.03 5.07 9.93
CA THR A 56 6.98 5.53 8.55
C THR A 56 7.83 4.58 7.72
N ILE A 57 7.28 4.12 6.62
CA ILE A 57 8.03 3.25 5.70
C ILE A 57 8.00 3.84 4.31
N PHE A 58 8.98 3.45 3.50
CA PHE A 58 9.06 3.83 2.10
C PHE A 58 8.89 2.59 1.26
N ILE A 59 7.98 2.65 0.31
CA ILE A 59 7.62 1.49 -0.50
C ILE A 59 8.10 1.71 -1.92
N GLN A 60 8.91 0.78 -2.43
CA GLN A 60 9.33 0.79 -3.82
C GLN A 60 8.46 -0.20 -4.56
N MET A 61 7.53 0.31 -5.34
CA MET A 61 6.52 -0.51 -6.00
C MET A 61 6.75 -0.53 -7.51
N PRO A 62 6.99 -1.71 -8.09
CA PRO A 62 7.12 -1.81 -9.53
C PRO A 62 5.77 -1.60 -10.20
N LEU A 63 5.76 -0.86 -11.29
CA LEU A 63 4.57 -0.58 -12.06
C LEU A 63 4.51 -1.52 -13.28
N PRO A 64 3.33 -1.70 -13.88
CA PRO A 64 3.23 -2.48 -15.12
C PRO A 64 4.10 -1.93 -16.25
N SER A 65 4.42 -0.63 -16.20
CA SER A 65 5.28 0.01 -17.19
C SER A 65 6.77 -0.26 -16.97
N ARG A 66 7.12 -1.06 -15.96
CA ARG A 66 8.49 -1.36 -15.55
C ARG A 66 9.18 -0.22 -14.80
N GLN A 67 8.48 0.88 -14.59
CA GLN A 67 8.98 1.95 -13.73
C GLN A 67 8.73 1.57 -12.28
N VAL A 68 9.41 2.26 -11.38
CA VAL A 68 9.22 2.04 -9.94
C VAL A 68 8.65 3.31 -9.33
N MET A 69 7.57 3.16 -8.59
CA MET A 69 6.97 4.27 -7.87
C MET A 69 7.40 4.19 -6.40
N SER A 70 7.89 5.29 -5.86
CA SER A 70 8.23 5.38 -4.45
C SER A 70 7.10 6.02 -3.69
N LEU A 71 6.64 5.35 -2.66
CA LEU A 71 5.54 5.84 -1.82
C LEU A 71 6.00 5.90 -0.39
N GLN A 72 5.48 6.87 0.35
CA GLN A 72 5.72 6.98 1.78
C GLN A 72 4.42 6.64 2.49
N GLY A 73 4.51 5.88 3.57
CA GLY A 73 3.33 5.54 4.32
C GLY A 73 3.62 5.30 5.77
N LYS A 74 2.56 5.27 6.55
CA LYS A 74 2.64 5.00 7.98
C LYS A 74 1.95 3.69 8.26
N VAL A 75 2.59 2.82 9.02
CA VAL A 75 2.00 1.54 9.41
C VAL A 75 0.99 1.81 10.51
N ILE A 76 -0.28 1.60 10.20
CA ILE A 76 -1.37 1.90 11.13
C ILE A 76 -1.82 0.69 11.92
N TYR A 77 -1.55 -0.51 11.43
CA TYR A 77 -1.78 -1.70 12.24
C TYR A 77 -0.95 -2.86 11.73
N LEU A 78 -0.76 -3.84 12.61
CA LEU A 78 -0.07 -5.08 12.32
C LEU A 78 -0.91 -6.22 12.83
N HIS A 79 -1.06 -7.26 12.02
CA HIS A 79 -1.81 -8.43 12.42
C HIS A 79 -1.37 -9.64 11.59
N GLU A 80 -0.85 -10.65 12.27
CA GLU A 80 -0.47 -11.90 11.62
C GLU A 80 0.43 -11.74 10.39
N GLY A 81 1.47 -10.92 10.53
CA GLY A 81 2.42 -10.69 9.46
C GLY A 81 1.94 -9.75 8.39
N ARG A 82 0.78 -9.16 8.55
CA ARG A 82 0.22 -8.18 7.61
C ARG A 82 0.22 -6.79 8.21
N CYS A 83 0.60 -5.81 7.38
CA CYS A 83 0.62 -4.40 7.77
C CYS A 83 -0.43 -3.64 7.00
N GLY A 84 -1.25 -2.87 7.70
CA GLY A 84 -2.08 -1.87 7.06
C GLY A 84 -1.29 -0.58 7.00
N VAL A 85 -1.16 0.00 5.82
CA VAL A 85 -0.36 1.20 5.58
C VAL A 85 -1.23 2.29 5.00
N GLU A 86 -1.12 3.48 5.59
CA GLU A 86 -1.79 4.66 5.06
C GLU A 86 -0.74 5.52 4.37
N PHE A 87 -0.95 5.86 3.11
CA PHE A 87 0.01 6.68 2.37
C PHE A 87 0.04 8.09 2.92
N THR A 88 1.23 8.67 3.01
CA THR A 88 1.44 10.02 3.50
C THR A 88 2.23 10.82 2.46
N GLU A 89 2.05 12.12 2.50
CA GLU A 89 2.82 13.05 1.66
C GLU A 89 2.85 12.68 0.18
N LEU A 90 1.69 12.31 -0.35
CA LEU A 90 1.59 12.01 -1.77
C LEU A 90 1.52 13.29 -2.58
N ALA A 91 2.41 13.41 -3.56
CA ALA A 91 2.34 14.49 -4.53
C ALA A 91 1.23 14.18 -5.54
N SER A 92 0.81 15.20 -6.29
CA SER A 92 -0.25 15.03 -7.28
C SER A 92 0.08 13.95 -8.30
N LYS A 93 1.36 13.84 -8.66
CA LYS A 93 1.81 12.83 -9.60
C LYS A 93 1.56 11.42 -9.08
N GLU A 94 1.94 11.15 -7.84
CA GLU A 94 1.73 9.83 -7.25
C GLU A 94 0.24 9.54 -7.06
N LYS A 95 -0.55 10.54 -6.70
CA LYS A 95 -1.99 10.35 -6.57
C LYS A 95 -2.60 9.91 -7.89
N GLY A 96 -2.21 10.57 -8.99
CA GLY A 96 -2.71 10.21 -10.31
C GLY A 96 -2.28 8.81 -10.71
N MET A 97 -1.04 8.45 -10.43
CA MET A 97 -0.53 7.13 -10.74
C MET A 97 -1.26 6.05 -9.95
N LEU A 98 -1.59 6.32 -8.69
CA LEU A 98 -2.34 5.37 -7.88
C LEU A 98 -3.76 5.16 -8.41
N VAL A 99 -4.40 6.23 -8.86
CA VAL A 99 -5.73 6.12 -9.46
C VAL A 99 -5.69 5.19 -10.67
N GLU A 100 -4.70 5.39 -11.56
CA GLU A 100 -4.55 4.56 -12.74
C GLU A 100 -4.21 3.12 -12.37
N LEU A 101 -3.39 2.93 -11.37
CA LEU A 101 -2.98 1.61 -10.95
C LEU A 101 -4.14 0.83 -10.33
N VAL A 102 -4.94 1.47 -9.49
CA VAL A 102 -6.13 0.85 -8.91
C VAL A 102 -7.11 0.47 -10.02
N ARG A 103 -7.27 1.35 -11.00
CA ARG A 103 -8.16 1.09 -12.13
C ARG A 103 -7.65 -0.12 -12.94
N HIS A 104 -6.36 -0.20 -13.16
CA HIS A 104 -5.73 -1.31 -13.88
C HIS A 104 -6.00 -2.66 -13.20
N TYR A 105 -5.77 -2.73 -11.89
CA TYR A 105 -5.98 -3.98 -11.16
C TYR A 105 -7.46 -4.31 -10.98
N ARG A 106 -8.31 -3.30 -10.90
CA ARG A 106 -9.74 -3.53 -10.84
C ARG A 106 -10.25 -4.18 -12.12
N ALA A 107 -9.74 -3.76 -13.26
CA ALA A 107 -10.10 -4.36 -14.54
C ALA A 107 -9.72 -5.83 -14.60
N GLN A 108 -8.62 -6.20 -13.95
CA GLN A 108 -8.19 -7.59 -13.91
C GLN A 108 -9.07 -8.44 -12.98
N GLU A 109 -9.61 -7.83 -11.92
CA GLU A 109 -10.48 -8.55 -11.00
C GLU A 109 -11.79 -9.00 -11.64
N THR A 110 -12.26 -8.27 -12.62
CA THR A 110 -13.55 -8.54 -13.24
C THR A 110 -13.51 -9.67 -14.26
N LYS A 111 -12.39 -10.26 -14.48
CA LYS A 111 -12.27 -11.35 -15.45
C LYS A 111 -12.52 -12.72 -14.86
#